data_b9a9a71e0496e6b58e9b2bf768dd54d6
#
_entry.id   b9a9a71e0496e6b58e9b2bf768dd54d6
#
_cell.length_a   1.000
_cell.length_b   1.000
_cell.length_c   1.000
_cell.angle_alpha   90.00
_cell.angle_beta   90.00
_cell.angle_gamma   90.00
#
_symmetry.space_group_name_H-M   'P 1'
#
loop_
_entity.id
_entity.type
_entity.pdbx_description
1 polymer ?
#
loop_
_entity_poly.entity_id
_entity_poly.type
_entity_poly.pdbx_seq_one_letter_code
_entity_poly.pdbx_strand_id
1 'polypeptide(L)'
;MEEKKFKFSKYYEHITKGNILTNNNLTTIHSKKNKKISLTCLTLFNDIPRLNSFLKNINNHLEKESYFFGVFEMSDKRREKINRKYFLPFNLFIYSFDYLIHRFSPRITILKKIYFFFTKNKLKVISRAEAYGRLYYLGFIIVDEKIIGDKVFFVTKKKHECKNRMDLKNGPIIKLDRIGKGGKVFFVYKLRTMHAYSQFLQEYIYNQNDLKMGGKINDDFRISFEGKFFRKFWIDELPMILNVLKGQMKIVGVRPLSPHYFSLYSEKLKNMRIKCKPGLIPPFY
;
A
#
# COMPACT_ATOMS: atom_id res chain seq x y z
N MET A 1 11.11 11.38 -22.85
CA MET A 1 10.56 11.36 -21.48
C MET A 1 11.06 12.62 -20.79
N GLU A 2 10.28 13.70 -20.85
CA GLU A 2 10.65 14.96 -20.19
C GLU A 2 10.72 14.71 -18.68
N GLU A 3 11.89 14.95 -18.08
CA GLU A 3 12.04 15.05 -16.63
C GLU A 3 11.07 16.13 -16.14
N LYS A 4 10.01 15.72 -15.45
CA LYS A 4 9.16 16.64 -14.69
C LYS A 4 10.07 17.38 -13.73
N LYS A 5 10.53 18.60 -14.10
CA LYS A 5 11.36 19.44 -13.25
C LYS A 5 10.65 19.60 -11.90
N PHE A 6 11.23 19.02 -10.88
CA PHE A 6 10.75 19.15 -9.51
C PHE A 6 10.78 20.63 -9.11
N LYS A 7 9.60 21.20 -8.90
CA LYS A 7 9.45 22.61 -8.55
C LYS A 7 9.52 22.84 -7.03
N PHE A 8 10.50 22.23 -6.35
CA PHE A 8 10.69 22.46 -4.90
C PHE A 8 10.84 23.94 -4.56
N SER A 9 11.41 24.75 -5.48
CA SER A 9 11.48 26.20 -5.35
C SER A 9 10.11 26.85 -5.12
N LYS A 10 9.07 26.33 -5.76
CA LYS A 10 7.70 26.83 -5.60
C LYS A 10 7.17 26.65 -4.16
N TYR A 11 7.67 25.63 -3.45
CA TYR A 11 7.23 25.31 -2.08
C TYR A 11 8.24 25.73 -1.02
N TYR A 12 9.39 26.31 -1.43
CA TYR A 12 10.48 26.69 -0.54
C TYR A 12 10.03 27.61 0.59
N GLU A 13 9.23 28.62 0.28
CA GLU A 13 8.67 29.53 1.30
C GLU A 13 7.77 28.81 2.31
N HIS A 14 6.98 27.84 1.86
CA HIS A 14 6.13 27.06 2.75
C HIS A 14 6.94 26.10 3.65
N ILE A 15 8.08 25.60 3.14
CA ILE A 15 8.99 24.74 3.91
C ILE A 15 9.71 25.56 4.96
N THR A 16 10.24 26.74 4.60
CA THR A 16 11.02 27.60 5.50
C THR A 16 10.17 28.36 6.52
N LYS A 17 8.98 28.81 6.12
CA LYS A 17 8.01 29.45 7.02
C LYS A 17 7.21 28.45 7.85
N GLY A 18 7.26 27.16 7.50
CA GLY A 18 6.56 26.09 8.22
C GLY A 18 7.24 25.72 9.53
N ASN A 19 6.44 25.18 10.45
CA ASN A 19 6.99 24.64 11.69
C ASN A 19 7.71 23.33 11.42
N ILE A 20 9.01 23.28 11.72
CA ILE A 20 9.85 22.10 11.57
C ILE A 20 9.60 21.14 12.75
N LEU A 21 9.27 19.90 12.41
CA LEU A 21 9.09 18.82 13.35
C LEU A 21 10.34 17.93 13.35
N THR A 22 10.96 17.81 14.52
CA THR A 22 12.09 16.90 14.75
C THR A 22 11.69 15.84 15.78
N ASN A 23 12.53 14.85 16.01
CA ASN A 23 12.28 13.81 17.01
C ASN A 23 11.95 14.36 18.40
N ASN A 24 12.51 15.52 18.77
CA ASN A 24 12.34 16.12 20.09
C ASN A 24 11.00 16.83 20.25
N ASN A 25 10.35 17.29 19.17
CA ASN A 25 9.09 18.03 19.22
C ASN A 25 7.90 17.33 18.53
N LEU A 26 8.03 16.04 18.18
CA LEU A 26 6.91 15.24 17.68
C LEU A 26 5.74 15.16 18.67
N THR A 27 6.05 15.20 19.98
CA THR A 27 5.05 15.17 21.05
C THR A 27 4.39 16.54 21.33
N THR A 28 5.05 17.65 20.98
CA THR A 28 4.52 19.01 21.24
C THR A 28 3.40 19.44 20.30
N ILE A 29 3.18 18.69 19.21
CA ILE A 29 2.03 18.91 18.31
C ILE A 29 0.71 18.70 19.07
N HIS A 30 0.70 17.87 20.12
CA HIS A 30 -0.49 17.59 20.92
C HIS A 30 -1.04 18.77 21.72
N SER A 31 -0.24 19.82 21.95
CA SER A 31 -0.58 20.88 22.92
C SER A 31 -1.05 22.20 22.32
N LYS A 32 -0.90 22.44 21.01
CA LYS A 32 -1.26 23.73 20.41
C LYS A 32 -2.56 23.65 19.59
N LYS A 33 -3.60 24.34 20.06
CA LYS A 33 -4.92 24.45 19.41
C LYS A 33 -4.91 25.24 18.08
N ASN A 34 -3.86 25.99 17.78
CA ASN A 34 -3.83 26.85 16.58
C ASN A 34 -3.51 26.02 15.34
N LYS A 35 -4.41 26.05 14.36
CA LYS A 35 -4.21 25.46 13.05
C LYS A 35 -3.06 26.15 12.31
N LYS A 36 -2.36 25.41 11.46
CA LYS A 36 -1.16 25.86 10.76
C LYS A 36 -1.30 25.72 9.27
N ILE A 37 -0.65 26.63 8.53
CA ILE A 37 -0.68 26.67 7.06
C ILE A 37 0.28 25.62 6.47
N SER A 38 1.38 25.30 7.15
CA SER A 38 2.31 24.26 6.72
C SER A 38 3.05 23.60 7.88
N LEU A 39 3.42 22.33 7.69
CA LEU A 39 4.23 21.57 8.63
C LEU A 39 5.30 20.79 7.86
N THR A 40 6.52 20.75 8.41
CA THR A 40 7.66 20.02 7.84
C THR A 40 8.16 18.97 8.84
N CYS A 41 8.23 17.71 8.44
CA CYS A 41 8.78 16.61 9.23
C CYS A 41 10.10 16.14 8.62
N LEU A 42 11.22 16.39 9.30
CA LEU A 42 12.54 15.93 8.90
C LEU A 42 12.88 14.53 9.41
N THR A 43 12.09 13.99 10.35
CA THR A 43 12.23 12.62 10.81
C THR A 43 11.74 11.66 9.74
N LEU A 44 12.54 10.62 9.44
CA LEU A 44 12.13 9.57 8.51
C LEU A 44 10.85 8.88 9.00
N PHE A 45 9.88 8.67 8.12
CA PHE A 45 8.68 7.89 8.42
C PHE A 45 9.00 6.48 8.92
N ASN A 46 10.14 5.94 8.50
CA ASN A 46 10.66 4.65 8.93
C ASN A 46 10.91 4.59 10.44
N ASP A 47 11.21 5.72 11.07
CA ASP A 47 11.57 5.81 12.49
C ASP A 47 10.42 6.31 13.37
N ILE A 48 9.28 6.66 12.78
CA ILE A 48 8.10 7.10 13.53
C ILE A 48 7.29 5.88 14.01
N PRO A 49 7.16 5.64 15.33
CA PRO A 49 6.57 4.41 15.86
C PRO A 49 5.12 4.17 15.42
N ARG A 50 4.23 5.11 15.61
CA ARG A 50 2.80 5.02 15.29
C ARG A 50 2.46 5.95 14.14
N LEU A 51 2.97 5.63 12.93
CA LEU A 51 2.89 6.52 11.77
C LEU A 51 1.46 7.02 11.46
N ASN A 52 0.45 6.16 11.52
CA ASN A 52 -0.94 6.59 11.28
C ASN A 52 -1.43 7.58 12.33
N SER A 53 -1.13 7.35 13.61
CA SER A 53 -1.50 8.28 14.69
C SER A 53 -0.78 9.61 14.52
N PHE A 54 0.50 9.58 14.16
CA PHE A 54 1.28 10.77 13.85
C PHE A 54 0.67 11.57 12.68
N LEU A 55 0.41 10.92 11.54
CA LEU A 55 -0.17 11.57 10.37
C LEU A 55 -1.60 12.09 10.63
N LYS A 56 -2.39 11.39 11.46
CA LYS A 56 -3.69 11.86 11.91
C LYS A 56 -3.56 13.15 12.72
N ASN A 57 -2.59 13.21 13.63
CA ASN A 57 -2.33 14.42 14.40
C ASN A 57 -1.89 15.57 13.49
N ILE A 58 -1.02 15.32 12.50
CA ILE A 58 -0.65 16.31 11.48
C ILE A 58 -1.90 16.83 10.76
N ASN A 59 -2.77 15.93 10.29
CA ASN A 59 -3.99 16.32 9.59
C ASN A 59 -4.88 17.21 10.48
N ASN A 60 -5.05 16.88 11.75
CA ASN A 60 -5.90 17.66 12.68
C ASN A 60 -5.35 19.08 12.97
N HIS A 61 -4.02 19.26 12.88
CA HIS A 61 -3.36 20.56 13.15
C HIS A 61 -3.20 21.43 11.89
N LEU A 62 -3.39 20.86 10.71
CA LEU A 62 -3.35 21.62 9.46
C LEU A 62 -4.72 22.17 9.09
N GLU A 63 -4.74 23.32 8.44
CA GLU A 63 -5.91 23.84 7.76
C GLU A 63 -6.16 23.07 6.45
N LYS A 64 -7.39 23.12 5.93
CA LYS A 64 -7.70 22.59 4.61
C LYS A 64 -6.84 23.30 3.56
N GLU A 65 -6.38 22.54 2.56
CA GLU A 65 -5.51 23.02 1.48
C GLU A 65 -4.08 23.38 1.91
N SER A 66 -3.72 23.19 3.20
CA SER A 66 -2.36 23.41 3.72
C SER A 66 -1.39 22.30 3.35
N TYR A 67 -0.10 22.62 3.41
CA TYR A 67 0.97 21.71 2.97
C TYR A 67 1.60 20.94 4.13
N PHE A 68 1.95 19.69 3.85
CA PHE A 68 2.78 18.85 4.72
C PHE A 68 3.94 18.27 3.93
N PHE A 69 5.15 18.49 4.46
CA PHE A 69 6.41 18.03 3.88
C PHE A 69 6.97 16.91 4.74
N GLY A 70 7.50 15.87 4.10
CA GLY A 70 8.08 14.76 4.83
C GLY A 70 9.08 13.98 3.99
N VAL A 71 9.70 12.99 4.64
CA VAL A 71 10.75 12.15 4.06
C VAL A 71 10.63 10.71 4.54
N PHE A 72 10.90 9.76 3.66
CA PHE A 72 11.04 8.35 4.01
C PHE A 72 12.10 7.67 3.15
N GLU A 73 12.64 6.56 3.66
CA GLU A 73 13.54 5.69 2.91
C GLU A 73 12.76 4.57 2.23
N MET A 74 13.00 4.38 0.91
CA MET A 74 12.30 3.38 0.11
C MET A 74 12.80 1.96 0.37
N SER A 75 11.87 1.05 0.61
CA SER A 75 12.13 -0.38 0.75
C SER A 75 12.78 -1.04 -0.47
N ASP A 76 12.51 -0.52 -1.66
CA ASP A 76 12.97 -1.13 -2.91
C ASP A 76 14.50 -0.98 -3.07
N LYS A 77 15.06 0.12 -2.59
CA LYS A 77 16.52 0.36 -2.56
C LYS A 77 17.26 -0.60 -1.62
N ARG A 78 16.60 -1.14 -0.60
CA ARG A 78 17.19 -2.15 0.30
C ARG A 78 17.55 -3.42 -0.47
N ARG A 79 16.69 -3.88 -1.39
CA ARG A 79 16.98 -5.01 -2.27
C ARG A 79 18.14 -4.72 -3.22
N GLU A 80 18.18 -3.54 -3.83
CA GLU A 80 19.30 -3.14 -4.67
C GLU A 80 20.62 -3.16 -3.91
N LYS A 81 20.65 -2.69 -2.65
CA LYS A 81 21.82 -2.74 -1.76
C LYS A 81 22.27 -4.20 -1.52
N ILE A 82 21.35 -5.12 -1.25
CA ILE A 82 21.66 -6.54 -1.05
C ILE A 82 22.24 -7.14 -2.33
N ASN A 83 21.60 -6.90 -3.49
CA ASN A 83 22.03 -7.43 -4.78
C ASN A 83 23.41 -6.91 -5.22
N ARG A 84 23.76 -5.67 -4.85
CA ARG A 84 25.12 -5.11 -5.12
C ARG A 84 26.19 -5.68 -4.20
N LYS A 85 25.81 -6.06 -2.98
CA LYS A 85 26.78 -6.52 -1.95
C LYS A 85 27.08 -8.02 -2.05
N TYR A 86 26.12 -8.82 -2.49
CA TYR A 86 26.21 -10.28 -2.52
C TYR A 86 25.92 -10.81 -3.92
N PHE A 87 26.70 -11.82 -4.36
CA PHE A 87 26.51 -12.48 -5.67
C PHE A 87 25.44 -13.59 -5.59
N LEU A 88 24.96 -14.04 -6.75
CA LEU A 88 24.05 -15.18 -6.87
C LEU A 88 24.75 -16.50 -6.46
N PRO A 89 24.07 -17.40 -5.69
CA PRO A 89 22.68 -17.35 -5.22
C PRO A 89 22.50 -16.68 -3.83
N PHE A 90 23.59 -16.28 -3.16
CA PHE A 90 23.55 -15.78 -1.78
C PHE A 90 22.67 -14.53 -1.60
N ASN A 91 22.64 -13.63 -2.59
CA ASN A 91 21.76 -12.46 -2.56
C ASN A 91 20.27 -12.84 -2.45
N LEU A 92 19.85 -13.94 -3.09
CA LEU A 92 18.47 -14.43 -3.01
C LEU A 92 18.14 -14.96 -1.61
N PHE A 93 19.05 -15.71 -0.99
CA PHE A 93 18.86 -16.21 0.38
C PHE A 93 18.81 -15.06 1.39
N ILE A 94 19.77 -14.15 1.32
CA ILE A 94 19.81 -12.98 2.21
C ILE A 94 18.58 -12.11 2.04
N TYR A 95 18.15 -11.87 0.80
CA TYR A 95 16.94 -11.10 0.53
C TYR A 95 15.68 -11.81 1.04
N SER A 96 15.56 -13.12 0.83
CA SER A 96 14.43 -13.90 1.34
C SER A 96 14.34 -13.85 2.86
N PHE A 97 15.47 -13.95 3.55
CA PHE A 97 15.55 -13.86 4.99
C PHE A 97 15.21 -12.45 5.48
N ASP A 98 15.76 -11.42 4.84
CA ASP A 98 15.44 -10.01 5.09
C ASP A 98 13.94 -9.73 4.90
N TYR A 99 13.33 -10.28 3.85
CA TYR A 99 11.91 -10.16 3.59
C TYR A 99 11.06 -10.82 4.69
N LEU A 100 11.41 -12.03 5.11
CA LEU A 100 10.70 -12.74 6.19
C LEU A 100 10.77 -11.96 7.50
N ILE A 101 11.91 -11.41 7.84
CA ILE A 101 12.10 -10.66 9.10
C ILE A 101 11.42 -9.29 9.02
N HIS A 102 11.71 -8.49 8.02
CA HIS A 102 11.34 -7.07 8.00
C HIS A 102 10.01 -6.76 7.32
N ARG A 103 9.50 -7.65 6.47
CA ARG A 103 8.23 -7.45 5.77
C ARG A 103 7.12 -8.43 6.17
N PHE A 104 7.45 -9.70 6.39
CA PHE A 104 6.46 -10.72 6.72
C PHE A 104 6.15 -10.75 8.21
N SER A 105 7.18 -10.80 9.07
CA SER A 105 7.01 -10.87 10.54
C SER A 105 6.15 -9.73 11.13
N PRO A 106 6.31 -8.46 10.74
CA PRO A 106 5.47 -7.38 11.27
C PRO A 106 3.99 -7.45 10.88
N ARG A 107 3.64 -8.31 9.92
CA ARG A 107 2.24 -8.50 9.45
C ARG A 107 1.51 -9.60 10.20
N ILE A 108 2.21 -10.45 10.90
CA ILE A 108 1.64 -11.53 11.73
C ILE A 108 1.53 -11.04 13.16
N THR A 109 0.35 -11.13 13.76
CA THR A 109 0.03 -10.52 15.06
C THR A 109 1.00 -10.94 16.17
N ILE A 110 1.38 -12.22 16.23
CA ILE A 110 2.30 -12.76 17.26
C ILE A 110 3.72 -12.27 16.99
N LEU A 111 4.24 -12.46 15.78
CA LEU A 111 5.60 -12.08 15.40
C LEU A 111 5.81 -10.57 15.42
N LYS A 112 4.77 -9.79 15.21
CA LYS A 112 4.78 -8.34 15.28
C LYS A 112 5.27 -7.81 16.64
N LYS A 113 4.79 -8.40 17.73
CA LYS A 113 5.21 -7.98 19.09
C LYS A 113 6.71 -8.23 19.30
N ILE A 114 7.18 -9.41 18.92
CA ILE A 114 8.59 -9.81 19.02
C ILE A 114 9.47 -8.90 18.17
N TYR A 115 9.09 -8.70 16.90
CA TYR A 115 9.82 -7.84 15.97
C TYR A 115 10.00 -6.43 16.51
N PHE A 116 8.91 -5.79 16.97
CA PHE A 116 8.98 -4.41 17.47
C PHE A 116 9.66 -4.29 18.83
N PHE A 117 9.71 -5.35 19.62
CA PHE A 117 10.52 -5.40 20.82
C PHE A 117 12.03 -5.29 20.48
N PHE A 118 12.52 -6.12 19.55
CA PHE A 118 13.94 -6.10 19.15
C PHE A 118 14.33 -4.85 18.35
N THR A 119 13.48 -4.36 17.47
CA THR A 119 13.79 -3.18 16.64
C THR A 119 13.49 -1.84 17.32
N LYS A 120 13.02 -1.85 18.57
CA LYS A 120 12.59 -0.63 19.31
C LYS A 120 11.68 0.27 18.49
N ASN A 121 10.83 -0.30 17.64
CA ASN A 121 9.94 0.38 16.68
C ASN A 121 10.66 1.27 15.63
N LYS A 122 11.94 1.12 15.44
CA LYS A 122 12.75 1.82 14.43
C LYS A 122 12.95 0.97 13.18
N LEU A 123 13.55 1.57 12.15
CA LEU A 123 13.98 0.90 10.90
C LEU A 123 12.85 0.14 10.18
N LYS A 124 11.64 0.67 10.22
CA LYS A 124 10.52 0.07 9.47
C LYS A 124 10.79 0.13 7.98
N VAL A 125 10.56 -0.98 7.31
CA VAL A 125 10.65 -1.05 5.86
C VAL A 125 9.32 -0.56 5.28
N ILE A 126 9.32 0.63 4.67
CA ILE A 126 8.15 1.27 4.09
C ILE A 126 8.36 1.38 2.57
N SER A 127 7.38 0.91 1.77
CA SER A 127 7.38 1.14 0.32
C SER A 127 6.77 2.49 -0.02
N ARG A 128 7.09 3.01 -1.23
CA ARG A 128 6.46 4.23 -1.76
C ARG A 128 4.93 4.11 -1.76
N ALA A 129 4.40 2.96 -2.20
CA ALA A 129 2.97 2.70 -2.20
C ALA A 129 2.36 2.70 -0.79
N GLU A 130 3.05 2.17 0.21
CA GLU A 130 2.56 2.19 1.58
C GLU A 130 2.59 3.60 2.17
N ALA A 131 3.68 4.34 2.00
CA ALA A 131 3.79 5.72 2.50
C ALA A 131 2.69 6.61 1.92
N TYR A 132 2.55 6.60 0.60
CA TYR A 132 1.53 7.40 -0.08
C TYR A 132 0.11 6.94 0.21
N GLY A 133 -0.12 5.63 0.22
CA GLY A 133 -1.42 5.07 0.58
C GLY A 133 -1.88 5.47 1.98
N ARG A 134 -0.97 5.56 2.96
CA ARG A 134 -1.27 6.07 4.31
C ARG A 134 -1.64 7.56 4.27
N LEU A 135 -0.93 8.36 3.50
CA LEU A 135 -1.23 9.79 3.31
C LEU A 135 -2.62 9.98 2.70
N TYR A 136 -2.93 9.29 1.60
CA TYR A 136 -4.27 9.33 0.99
C TYR A 136 -5.36 8.84 1.94
N TYR A 137 -5.11 7.75 2.67
CA TYR A 137 -6.04 7.22 3.67
C TYR A 137 -6.38 8.24 4.76
N LEU A 138 -5.42 9.08 5.13
CA LEU A 138 -5.55 10.07 6.20
C LEU A 138 -5.87 11.49 5.68
N GLY A 139 -6.31 11.62 4.43
CA GLY A 139 -6.86 12.86 3.90
C GLY A 139 -5.88 13.79 3.22
N PHE A 140 -4.68 13.32 2.90
CA PHE A 140 -3.69 14.05 2.12
C PHE A 140 -3.70 13.60 0.66
N ILE A 141 -3.28 14.50 -0.23
CA ILE A 141 -2.95 14.19 -1.62
C ILE A 141 -1.47 14.52 -1.87
N ILE A 142 -0.79 13.71 -2.68
CA ILE A 142 0.58 13.99 -3.11
C ILE A 142 0.53 15.08 -4.18
N VAL A 143 1.31 16.13 -3.96
CA VAL A 143 1.45 17.27 -4.89
C VAL A 143 2.73 17.15 -5.68
N ASP A 144 3.84 16.80 -5.00
CA ASP A 144 5.15 16.67 -5.63
C ASP A 144 6.05 15.71 -4.84
N GLU A 145 7.08 15.16 -5.51
CA GLU A 145 8.05 14.29 -4.89
C GLU A 145 9.42 14.41 -5.56
N LYS A 146 10.48 14.18 -4.77
CA LYS A 146 11.87 14.09 -5.28
C LYS A 146 12.56 12.89 -4.63
N ILE A 147 13.17 12.07 -5.47
CA ILE A 147 13.96 10.93 -5.02
C ILE A 147 15.42 11.34 -5.06
N ILE A 148 16.11 11.27 -3.91
CA ILE A 148 17.54 11.55 -3.76
C ILE A 148 18.15 10.32 -3.08
N GLY A 149 18.93 9.56 -3.85
CA GLY A 149 19.49 8.30 -3.37
C GLY A 149 18.38 7.27 -3.04
N ASP A 150 18.28 6.88 -1.78
CA ASP A 150 17.27 5.97 -1.25
C ASP A 150 16.11 6.67 -0.52
N LYS A 151 16.18 8.00 -0.42
CA LYS A 151 15.17 8.82 0.27
C LYS A 151 14.21 9.45 -0.72
N VAL A 152 12.94 9.47 -0.34
CA VAL A 152 11.86 10.18 -1.03
C VAL A 152 11.46 11.36 -0.18
N PHE A 153 11.66 12.55 -0.71
CA PHE A 153 11.12 13.80 -0.19
C PHE A 153 9.79 14.06 -0.89
N PHE A 154 8.74 14.34 -0.15
CA PHE A 154 7.43 14.55 -0.71
C PHE A 154 6.76 15.81 -0.16
N VAL A 155 5.90 16.36 -1.00
CA VAL A 155 5.00 17.45 -0.65
C VAL A 155 3.57 16.94 -0.77
N THR A 156 2.80 17.11 0.28
CA THR A 156 1.38 16.79 0.30
C THR A 156 0.54 18.00 0.64
N LYS A 157 -0.72 17.93 0.27
CA LYS A 157 -1.74 18.93 0.59
C LYS A 157 -2.88 18.27 1.33
N LYS A 158 -3.37 18.90 2.41
CA LYS A 158 -4.55 18.40 3.11
C LYS A 158 -5.79 18.64 2.26
N LYS A 159 -6.47 17.56 1.86
CA LYS A 159 -7.69 17.62 1.03
C LYS A 159 -8.95 17.62 1.89
N HIS A 160 -8.98 16.77 2.91
CA HIS A 160 -10.12 16.62 3.79
C HIS A 160 -9.70 16.23 5.20
N GLU A 161 -10.59 16.41 6.16
CA GLU A 161 -10.39 15.94 7.53
C GLU A 161 -10.24 14.43 7.60
N CYS A 162 -9.35 13.99 8.48
CA CYS A 162 -9.18 12.56 8.73
C CYS A 162 -10.44 12.02 9.42
N LYS A 163 -11.22 11.19 8.72
CA LYS A 163 -12.32 10.46 9.33
C LYS A 163 -11.76 9.55 10.44
N ASN A 164 -12.51 9.34 11.50
CA ASN A 164 -12.15 8.42 12.59
C ASN A 164 -12.17 6.97 12.08
N ARG A 165 -11.15 6.58 11.32
CA ARG A 165 -11.00 5.25 10.76
C ARG A 165 -10.06 4.44 11.64
N MET A 166 -10.44 3.19 11.92
CA MET A 166 -9.56 2.25 12.60
C MET A 166 -8.38 1.87 11.69
N ASP A 167 -7.24 1.51 12.30
CA ASP A 167 -6.12 0.96 11.57
C ASP A 167 -6.54 -0.26 10.74
N LEU A 168 -6.19 -0.24 9.46
CA LEU A 168 -6.50 -1.33 8.55
C LEU A 168 -5.69 -2.58 8.91
N LYS A 169 -6.36 -3.72 8.93
CA LYS A 169 -5.69 -5.01 9.06
C LYS A 169 -4.97 -5.33 7.74
N ASN A 170 -3.65 -5.21 7.75
CA ASN A 170 -2.79 -5.44 6.57
C ASN A 170 -2.10 -6.81 6.63
N GLY A 171 -2.84 -7.87 6.98
CA GLY A 171 -2.32 -9.23 7.01
C GLY A 171 -1.88 -9.76 5.63
N PRO A 172 -1.12 -10.88 5.60
CA PRO A 172 -0.65 -11.50 4.35
C PRO A 172 -1.79 -12.11 3.53
N ILE A 173 -2.91 -12.46 4.16
CA ILE A 173 -4.09 -12.99 3.48
C ILE A 173 -5.15 -11.90 3.39
N ILE A 174 -5.72 -11.73 2.21
CA ILE A 174 -6.85 -10.84 1.93
C ILE A 174 -8.11 -11.65 1.66
N LYS A 175 -9.26 -11.04 1.97
CA LYS A 175 -10.60 -11.54 1.66
C LYS A 175 -11.21 -10.64 0.60
N LEU A 176 -11.73 -11.23 -0.47
CA LEU A 176 -12.33 -10.49 -1.58
C LEU A 176 -13.73 -11.01 -1.82
N ASP A 177 -14.70 -10.09 -1.88
CA ASP A 177 -16.10 -10.43 -2.21
C ASP A 177 -16.20 -10.95 -3.63
N ARG A 178 -16.86 -12.09 -3.79
CA ARG A 178 -17.09 -12.73 -5.08
C ARG A 178 -18.50 -13.30 -5.15
N ILE A 179 -19.05 -13.34 -6.37
CA ILE A 179 -20.34 -13.95 -6.64
C ILE A 179 -20.17 -15.46 -6.85
N GLY A 180 -20.93 -16.24 -6.08
CA GLY A 180 -20.96 -17.69 -6.13
C GLY A 180 -22.22 -18.26 -6.75
N LYS A 181 -22.47 -19.57 -6.52
CA LYS A 181 -23.68 -20.25 -6.97
C LYS A 181 -24.93 -19.59 -6.34
N GLY A 182 -25.99 -19.45 -7.14
CA GLY A 182 -27.25 -18.80 -6.73
C GLY A 182 -27.10 -17.29 -6.50
N GLY A 183 -26.04 -16.64 -7.00
CA GLY A 183 -25.82 -15.20 -6.81
C GLY A 183 -25.33 -14.82 -5.40
N LYS A 184 -25.08 -15.79 -4.52
CA LYS A 184 -24.64 -15.53 -3.14
C LYS A 184 -23.22 -14.99 -3.11
N VAL A 185 -23.00 -13.91 -2.34
CA VAL A 185 -21.67 -13.37 -2.10
C VAL A 185 -20.91 -14.24 -1.11
N PHE A 186 -19.65 -14.54 -1.40
CA PHE A 186 -18.74 -15.24 -0.52
C PHE A 186 -17.33 -14.62 -0.58
N PHE A 187 -16.51 -14.88 0.45
CA PHE A 187 -15.13 -14.39 0.49
C PHE A 187 -14.17 -15.37 -0.14
N VAL A 188 -13.42 -14.91 -1.13
CA VAL A 188 -12.27 -15.63 -1.69
C VAL A 188 -11.02 -15.21 -0.93
N TYR A 189 -10.21 -16.19 -0.54
CA TYR A 189 -8.95 -15.99 0.17
C TYR A 189 -7.79 -15.94 -0.83
N LYS A 190 -6.98 -14.87 -0.76
CA LYS A 190 -5.76 -14.74 -1.58
C LYS A 190 -4.60 -14.23 -0.75
N LEU A 191 -3.35 -14.49 -1.21
CA LEU A 191 -2.19 -13.79 -0.67
C LEU A 191 -2.19 -12.34 -1.13
N ARG A 192 -1.75 -11.45 -0.24
CA ARG A 192 -1.58 -10.04 -0.58
C ARG A 192 -0.36 -9.84 -1.46
N THR A 193 -0.55 -9.42 -2.68
CA THR A 193 0.50 -9.13 -3.68
C THR A 193 0.78 -7.64 -3.83
N MET A 194 -0.05 -6.79 -3.26
CA MET A 194 0.13 -5.35 -3.23
C MET A 194 0.58 -4.87 -1.86
N HIS A 195 1.29 -3.75 -1.83
CA HIS A 195 1.68 -3.09 -0.59
C HIS A 195 0.45 -2.68 0.24
N ALA A 196 0.65 -2.56 1.55
CA ALA A 196 -0.38 -2.05 2.45
C ALA A 196 -0.84 -0.65 2.02
N TYR A 197 -2.14 -0.34 2.24
CA TYR A 197 -2.77 0.94 1.87
C TYR A 197 -2.80 1.28 0.37
N SER A 198 -2.29 0.42 -0.51
CA SER A 198 -2.22 0.67 -1.96
C SER A 198 -3.59 0.86 -2.63
N GLN A 199 -4.67 0.37 -2.01
CA GLN A 199 -6.04 0.55 -2.51
C GLN A 199 -6.47 2.02 -2.57
N PHE A 200 -5.85 2.91 -1.80
CA PHE A 200 -6.15 4.35 -1.80
C PHE A 200 -5.43 5.12 -2.90
N LEU A 201 -4.55 4.46 -3.67
CA LEU A 201 -3.73 5.07 -4.73
C LEU A 201 -4.29 4.85 -6.14
N GLN A 202 -5.50 4.29 -6.28
CA GLN A 202 -6.03 3.95 -7.60
C GLN A 202 -6.09 5.17 -8.53
N GLU A 203 -6.68 6.26 -8.05
CA GLU A 203 -6.82 7.51 -8.81
C GLU A 203 -5.45 8.17 -9.06
N TYR A 204 -4.59 8.21 -8.04
CA TYR A 204 -3.24 8.78 -8.16
C TYR A 204 -2.44 8.11 -9.28
N ILE A 205 -2.46 6.77 -9.33
CA ILE A 205 -1.69 6.02 -10.33
C ILE A 205 -2.34 6.11 -11.71
N TYR A 206 -3.67 6.09 -11.77
CA TYR A 206 -4.39 6.28 -13.02
C TYR A 206 -4.03 7.62 -13.69
N ASN A 207 -3.91 8.69 -12.90
CA ASN A 207 -3.55 10.02 -13.38
C ASN A 207 -2.05 10.17 -13.72
N GLN A 208 -1.19 9.25 -13.27
CA GLN A 208 0.26 9.31 -13.50
C GLN A 208 0.71 8.40 -14.65
N ASN A 209 0.04 7.28 -14.86
CA ASN A 209 0.48 6.23 -15.76
C ASN A 209 -0.61 5.93 -16.80
N ASP A 210 -0.19 5.79 -18.07
CA ASP A 210 -1.07 5.32 -19.12
C ASP A 210 -1.52 3.87 -18.90
N LEU A 211 -2.68 3.52 -19.42
CA LEU A 211 -3.18 2.15 -19.44
C LEU A 211 -2.49 1.34 -20.54
N LYS A 212 -2.06 0.12 -20.22
CA LYS A 212 -1.66 -0.88 -21.21
C LYS A 212 -2.88 -1.35 -22.02
N MET A 213 -2.67 -1.89 -23.22
CA MET A 213 -3.67 -2.67 -23.92
C MET A 213 -4.26 -3.73 -22.97
N GLY A 214 -5.59 -3.73 -22.79
CA GLY A 214 -6.28 -4.58 -21.80
C GLY A 214 -6.59 -3.90 -20.45
N GLY A 215 -6.42 -2.55 -20.34
CA GLY A 215 -6.88 -1.76 -19.18
C GLY A 215 -6.05 -1.94 -17.89
N LYS A 216 -4.88 -2.57 -17.96
CA LYS A 216 -3.95 -2.67 -16.83
C LYS A 216 -3.08 -1.42 -16.75
N ILE A 217 -2.85 -0.92 -15.54
CA ILE A 217 -1.96 0.22 -15.30
C ILE A 217 -0.53 -0.18 -15.65
N ASN A 218 0.15 0.68 -16.42
CA ASN A 218 1.55 0.47 -16.73
C ASN A 218 2.39 0.74 -15.48
N ASP A 219 3.42 -0.10 -15.25
CA ASP A 219 4.38 -0.01 -14.12
C ASP A 219 3.73 0.32 -12.75
N ASP A 220 2.75 -0.50 -12.38
CA ASP A 220 2.02 -0.33 -11.13
C ASP A 220 2.90 -0.62 -9.92
N PHE A 221 3.48 0.42 -9.32
CA PHE A 221 4.35 0.33 -8.14
C PHE A 221 3.64 -0.12 -6.86
N ARG A 222 2.30 -0.29 -6.89
CA ARG A 222 1.55 -0.88 -5.78
C ARG A 222 1.84 -2.36 -5.61
N ILE A 223 2.22 -3.04 -6.71
CA ILE A 223 2.52 -4.47 -6.69
C ILE A 223 3.94 -4.65 -6.16
N SER A 224 4.08 -5.41 -5.07
CA SER A 224 5.40 -5.72 -4.54
C SER A 224 6.18 -6.63 -5.50
N PHE A 225 7.50 -6.66 -5.36
CA PHE A 225 8.34 -7.56 -6.18
C PHE A 225 7.91 -9.01 -6.01
N GLU A 226 7.74 -9.45 -4.77
CA GLU A 226 7.26 -10.79 -4.43
C GLU A 226 5.85 -11.02 -4.97
N GLY A 227 5.03 -9.97 -4.96
CA GLY A 227 3.68 -10.00 -5.53
C GLY A 227 3.69 -10.24 -7.04
N LYS A 228 4.66 -9.67 -7.78
CA LYS A 228 4.84 -9.95 -9.22
C LYS A 228 5.16 -11.43 -9.44
N PHE A 229 6.05 -11.99 -8.62
CA PHE A 229 6.41 -13.42 -8.67
C PHE A 229 5.20 -14.30 -8.32
N PHE A 230 4.50 -14.01 -7.22
CA PHE A 230 3.33 -14.80 -6.81
C PHE A 230 2.23 -14.82 -7.87
N ARG A 231 1.97 -13.68 -8.52
CA ARG A 231 1.00 -13.59 -9.62
C ARG A 231 1.42 -14.36 -10.85
N LYS A 232 2.74 -14.36 -11.19
CA LYS A 232 3.27 -15.09 -12.34
C LYS A 232 3.05 -16.58 -12.20
N PHE A 233 3.18 -17.14 -10.99
CA PHE A 233 3.05 -18.57 -10.69
C PHE A 233 1.74 -18.94 -9.99
N TRP A 234 0.79 -18.00 -9.89
CA TRP A 234 -0.53 -18.17 -9.24
C TRP A 234 -0.48 -18.61 -7.78
N ILE A 235 0.66 -18.41 -7.13
CA ILE A 235 0.88 -18.70 -5.71
C ILE A 235 -0.08 -17.86 -4.86
N ASP A 236 -0.43 -16.65 -5.32
CA ASP A 236 -1.37 -15.78 -4.63
C ASP A 236 -2.80 -16.36 -4.55
N GLU A 237 -3.14 -17.31 -5.41
CA GLU A 237 -4.44 -17.98 -5.44
C GLU A 237 -4.48 -19.26 -4.58
N LEU A 238 -3.33 -19.79 -4.10
CA LEU A 238 -3.30 -21.02 -3.28
C LEU A 238 -4.25 -20.98 -2.06
N PRO A 239 -4.45 -19.87 -1.32
CA PRO A 239 -5.41 -19.86 -0.23
C PRO A 239 -6.86 -20.11 -0.66
N MET A 240 -7.20 -20.01 -1.97
CA MET A 240 -8.53 -20.35 -2.48
C MET A 240 -8.85 -21.85 -2.34
N ILE A 241 -7.85 -22.70 -2.12
CA ILE A 241 -8.05 -24.12 -1.76
C ILE A 241 -8.97 -24.22 -0.54
N LEU A 242 -8.87 -23.30 0.42
CA LEU A 242 -9.79 -23.24 1.55
C LEU A 242 -11.25 -23.02 1.12
N ASN A 243 -11.50 -22.32 0.03
CA ASN A 243 -12.83 -22.13 -0.52
C ASN A 243 -13.36 -23.41 -1.18
N VAL A 244 -12.46 -24.20 -1.80
CA VAL A 244 -12.80 -25.53 -2.35
C VAL A 244 -13.17 -26.49 -1.21
N LEU A 245 -12.35 -26.56 -0.15
CA LEU A 245 -12.60 -27.40 1.01
C LEU A 245 -13.91 -27.03 1.74
N LYS A 246 -14.26 -25.72 1.77
CA LYS A 246 -15.54 -25.23 2.30
C LYS A 246 -16.72 -25.47 1.37
N GLY A 247 -16.52 -26.10 0.22
CA GLY A 247 -17.58 -26.37 -0.77
C GLY A 247 -18.14 -25.12 -1.46
N GLN A 248 -17.49 -23.96 -1.33
CA GLN A 248 -17.89 -22.69 -1.96
C GLN A 248 -17.46 -22.61 -3.42
N MET A 249 -16.38 -23.32 -3.77
CA MET A 249 -15.79 -23.40 -5.11
C MET A 249 -15.56 -24.86 -5.51
N LYS A 250 -15.35 -25.08 -6.79
CA LYS A 250 -14.82 -26.32 -7.35
C LYS A 250 -13.40 -26.12 -7.88
N ILE A 251 -12.67 -27.21 -8.15
CA ILE A 251 -11.29 -27.13 -8.67
C ILE A 251 -11.29 -26.47 -10.03
N VAL A 252 -12.03 -27.01 -10.98
CA VAL A 252 -12.13 -26.45 -12.35
C VAL A 252 -13.49 -25.78 -12.56
N GLY A 253 -13.50 -24.58 -13.09
CA GLY A 253 -14.74 -23.85 -13.39
C GLY A 253 -14.51 -22.37 -13.68
N VAL A 254 -15.60 -21.65 -13.99
CA VAL A 254 -15.53 -20.22 -14.29
C VAL A 254 -14.96 -19.41 -13.12
N ARG A 255 -14.11 -18.44 -13.43
CA ARG A 255 -13.46 -17.59 -12.42
C ARG A 255 -14.50 -16.81 -11.61
N PRO A 256 -14.40 -16.72 -10.26
CA PRO A 256 -15.30 -15.96 -9.44
C PRO A 256 -15.15 -14.45 -9.70
N LEU A 257 -16.24 -13.79 -10.07
CA LEU A 257 -16.27 -12.35 -10.36
C LEU A 257 -16.53 -11.52 -9.11
N SER A 258 -15.96 -10.30 -9.07
CA SER A 258 -16.39 -9.30 -8.10
C SER A 258 -17.82 -8.83 -8.40
N PRO A 259 -18.57 -8.31 -7.40
CA PRO A 259 -19.91 -7.76 -7.64
C PRO A 259 -19.92 -6.72 -8.76
N HIS A 260 -18.91 -5.84 -8.82
CA HIS A 260 -18.79 -4.84 -9.86
C HIS A 260 -18.63 -5.47 -11.27
N TYR A 261 -17.69 -6.39 -11.47
CA TYR A 261 -17.55 -7.04 -12.78
C TYR A 261 -18.76 -7.89 -13.14
N PHE A 262 -19.42 -8.50 -12.15
CA PHE A 262 -20.65 -9.24 -12.38
C PHE A 262 -21.79 -8.34 -12.86
N SER A 263 -21.90 -7.11 -12.33
CA SER A 263 -22.95 -6.15 -12.76
C SER A 263 -22.82 -5.73 -14.23
N LEU A 264 -21.60 -5.77 -14.80
CA LEU A 264 -21.35 -5.40 -16.19
C LEU A 264 -21.79 -6.47 -17.21
N TYR A 265 -22.14 -7.67 -16.77
CA TYR A 265 -22.58 -8.76 -17.65
C TYR A 265 -24.05 -8.63 -18.03
N SER A 266 -24.40 -9.13 -19.22
CA SER A 266 -25.81 -9.25 -19.62
C SER A 266 -26.55 -10.22 -18.70
N GLU A 267 -27.86 -10.04 -18.53
CA GLU A 267 -28.69 -10.89 -17.67
C GLU A 267 -28.60 -12.39 -18.05
N LYS A 268 -28.53 -12.69 -19.34
CA LYS A 268 -28.34 -14.08 -19.83
C LYS A 268 -27.05 -14.68 -19.25
N LEU A 269 -25.92 -13.96 -19.31
CA LEU A 269 -24.62 -14.43 -18.79
C LEU A 269 -24.62 -14.49 -17.28
N LYS A 270 -25.23 -13.54 -16.57
CA LYS A 270 -25.39 -13.57 -15.10
C LYS A 270 -26.11 -14.83 -14.67
N ASN A 271 -27.26 -15.12 -15.30
CA ASN A 271 -28.07 -16.30 -15.02
C ASN A 271 -27.36 -17.60 -15.30
N MET A 272 -26.55 -17.68 -16.36
CA MET A 272 -25.72 -18.86 -16.65
C MET A 272 -24.65 -19.06 -15.57
N ARG A 273 -23.95 -17.98 -15.16
CA ARG A 273 -22.84 -18.06 -14.21
C ARG A 273 -23.24 -18.48 -12.82
N ILE A 274 -24.41 -18.06 -12.33
CA ILE A 274 -24.88 -18.39 -10.99
C ILE A 274 -25.43 -19.82 -10.85
N LYS A 275 -25.68 -20.53 -11.95
CA LYS A 275 -26.15 -21.94 -11.91
C LYS A 275 -25.10 -22.86 -11.30
N CYS A 276 -23.82 -22.56 -11.47
CA CYS A 276 -22.71 -23.41 -11.05
C CYS A 276 -21.83 -22.73 -9.99
N LYS A 277 -21.13 -23.53 -9.17
CA LYS A 277 -20.04 -23.00 -8.30
C LYS A 277 -18.91 -22.52 -9.18
N PRO A 278 -18.26 -21.37 -8.84
CA PRO A 278 -17.04 -20.92 -9.53
C PRO A 278 -15.90 -21.89 -9.27
N GLY A 279 -14.88 -21.85 -10.14
CA GLY A 279 -13.69 -22.69 -10.05
C GLY A 279 -12.46 -21.94 -9.59
N LEU A 280 -11.48 -22.68 -9.07
CA LEU A 280 -10.14 -22.20 -8.77
C LEU A 280 -9.34 -22.03 -10.07
N ILE A 281 -9.38 -23.06 -10.93
CA ILE A 281 -8.70 -23.07 -12.22
C ILE A 281 -9.76 -22.84 -13.30
N PRO A 282 -9.71 -21.70 -14.04
CA PRO A 282 -10.63 -21.48 -15.15
C PRO A 282 -10.25 -22.36 -16.34
N PRO A 283 -11.26 -22.90 -17.10
CA PRO A 283 -11.01 -23.76 -18.25
C PRO A 283 -10.37 -23.03 -19.44
N PHE A 284 -10.49 -21.69 -19.47
CA PHE A 284 -9.91 -20.83 -20.51
C PHE A 284 -9.31 -19.56 -19.85
N TYR A 285 -8.22 -19.10 -20.41
CA TYR A 285 -7.53 -17.84 -20.07
C TYR A 285 -7.63 -16.84 -21.21
#